data_66f79317fa1fed519a22519cc09e912c
#
_entry.id   66f79317fa1fed519a22519cc09e912c
#
_cell.length_a   1.000
_cell.length_b   1.000
_cell.length_c   1.000
_cell.angle_alpha   90.00
_cell.angle_beta   90.00
_cell.angle_gamma   90.00
#
_symmetry.space_group_name_H-M   'P 1'
#
loop_
_entity.id
_entity.type
_entity.pdbx_description
1 polymer ?
#
loop_
_entity_poly.entity_id
_entity_poly.type
_entity_poly.pdbx_seq_one_letter_code
_entity_poly.pdbx_strand_id
1 'polypeptide(L)'
;SYVENTSITFEYVAPSAEEFRERIQHTLERYPCLVAEEGTQPVGYAYASAFKTRAAYSWSVETSIYVSQACHGKGIGTALYLALEDCLRRQNICNLCACITYPNPVSIAFHEKLGYQTVAHFHSSGYKNGEWHDMIWMEKELCPHTLPPAPFIPFPELEQVL
;
A
#
# COMPACT_ATOMS: atom_id res chain seq x y z
N SER A 1 9.00 5.82 13.89
CA SER A 1 10.34 6.02 13.39
C SER A 1 10.44 6.37 11.91
N TYR A 2 9.68 5.75 10.97
CA TYR A 2 9.65 6.21 9.57
C TYR A 2 9.06 7.61 9.44
N VAL A 3 8.02 7.91 10.20
CA VAL A 3 7.38 9.23 10.21
C VAL A 3 8.32 10.32 10.71
N GLU A 4 9.02 10.08 11.80
CA GLU A 4 9.83 11.10 12.49
C GLU A 4 11.22 11.30 11.87
N ASN A 5 11.82 10.23 11.34
CA ASN A 5 13.23 10.20 10.97
C ASN A 5 13.50 10.11 9.47
N THR A 6 12.46 10.04 8.64
CA THR A 6 12.61 9.91 7.19
C THR A 6 11.56 10.71 6.41
N SER A 7 11.83 10.92 5.12
CA SER A 7 10.87 11.50 4.16
C SER A 7 10.06 10.41 3.42
N ILE A 8 10.16 9.14 3.82
CA ILE A 8 9.44 8.00 3.20
C ILE A 8 7.92 8.18 3.31
N THR A 9 7.46 8.79 4.40
CA THR A 9 6.07 9.23 4.55
C THR A 9 6.03 10.74 4.76
N PHE A 10 5.01 11.40 4.20
CA PHE A 10 4.83 12.86 4.37
C PHE A 10 4.05 13.24 5.63
N GLU A 11 3.77 12.30 6.53
CA GLU A 11 3.26 12.62 7.85
C GLU A 11 4.35 13.28 8.72
N TYR A 12 3.99 14.34 9.46
CA TYR A 12 4.91 15.06 10.32
C TYR A 12 5.00 14.45 11.73
N VAL A 13 3.90 13.88 12.20
CA VAL A 13 3.78 13.31 13.54
C VAL A 13 3.30 11.86 13.42
N ALA A 14 3.94 10.97 14.17
CA ALA A 14 3.48 9.59 14.23
C ALA A 14 2.08 9.55 14.88
N PRO A 15 1.11 8.84 14.30
CA PRO A 15 -0.20 8.70 14.89
C PRO A 15 -0.10 8.02 16.26
N SER A 16 -0.99 8.38 17.16
CA SER A 16 -1.16 7.64 18.42
C SER A 16 -1.62 6.21 18.14
N ALA A 17 -1.50 5.31 19.13
CA ALA A 17 -1.96 3.94 19.00
C ALA A 17 -3.48 3.87 18.74
N GLU A 18 -4.24 4.82 19.27
CA GLU A 18 -5.68 4.92 19.05
C GLU A 18 -6.03 5.36 17.63
N GLU A 19 -5.44 6.44 17.16
CA GLU A 19 -5.59 6.92 15.78
C GLU A 19 -5.17 5.85 14.76
N PHE A 20 -4.09 5.12 15.03
CA PHE A 20 -3.63 4.04 14.17
C PHE A 20 -4.62 2.87 14.15
N ARG A 21 -5.20 2.52 15.30
CA ARG A 21 -6.26 1.51 15.40
C ARG A 21 -7.51 1.91 14.60
N GLU A 22 -7.96 3.16 14.73
CA GLU A 22 -9.10 3.68 13.98
C GLU A 22 -8.85 3.65 12.47
N ARG A 23 -7.64 4.01 12.02
CA ARG A 23 -7.24 3.92 10.60
C ARG A 23 -7.30 2.47 10.08
N ILE A 24 -6.81 1.51 10.88
CA ILE A 24 -6.88 0.08 10.52
C ILE A 24 -8.35 -0.37 10.45
N GLN A 25 -9.17 -0.04 11.45
CA GLN A 25 -10.58 -0.42 11.46
C GLN A 25 -11.32 0.13 10.25
N HIS A 26 -11.11 1.40 9.93
CA HIS A 26 -11.70 2.01 8.73
C HIS A 26 -11.22 1.34 7.43
N THR A 27 -9.93 1.01 7.35
CA THR A 27 -9.39 0.28 6.19
C THR A 27 -10.08 -1.07 6.02
N LEU A 28 -10.22 -1.83 7.11
CA LEU A 28 -10.81 -3.19 7.11
C LEU A 28 -12.29 -3.23 6.74
N GLU A 29 -13.00 -2.09 6.77
CA GLU A 29 -14.38 -2.01 6.25
C GLU A 29 -14.46 -2.32 4.75
N ARG A 30 -13.39 -2.10 4.00
CA ARG A 30 -13.36 -2.27 2.54
C ARG A 30 -12.16 -3.04 2.01
N TYR A 31 -10.98 -2.87 2.62
CA TYR A 31 -9.70 -3.36 2.10
C TYR A 31 -8.91 -4.14 3.15
N PRO A 32 -8.04 -5.06 2.72
CA PRO A 32 -7.19 -5.82 3.64
C PRO A 32 -6.10 -4.92 4.28
N CYS A 33 -5.81 -5.23 5.54
CA CYS A 33 -4.62 -4.77 6.25
C CYS A 33 -3.95 -6.00 6.86
N LEU A 34 -2.74 -6.33 6.41
CA LEU A 34 -2.01 -7.54 6.78
C LEU A 34 -0.81 -7.19 7.63
N VAL A 35 -0.53 -8.00 8.64
CA VAL A 35 0.62 -7.83 9.54
C VAL A 35 1.52 -9.06 9.44
N ALA A 36 2.83 -8.83 9.33
CA ALA A 36 3.84 -9.87 9.47
C ALA A 36 4.38 -9.86 10.90
N GLU A 37 4.47 -11.03 11.51
CA GLU A 37 4.99 -11.22 12.86
C GLU A 37 6.20 -12.15 12.86
N GLU A 38 7.19 -11.87 13.68
CA GLU A 38 8.29 -12.76 14.03
C GLU A 38 8.10 -13.17 15.51
N GLY A 39 7.59 -14.39 15.74
CA GLY A 39 7.05 -14.78 17.04
C GLY A 39 5.78 -14.00 17.37
N THR A 40 5.84 -13.15 18.40
CA THR A 40 4.73 -12.26 18.82
C THR A 40 4.97 -10.79 18.49
N GLN A 41 6.07 -10.49 17.80
CA GLN A 41 6.46 -9.11 17.48
C GLN A 41 6.06 -8.75 16.06
N PRO A 42 5.25 -7.70 15.85
CA PRO A 42 4.98 -7.18 14.52
C PRO A 42 6.27 -6.62 13.91
N VAL A 43 6.62 -7.11 12.73
CA VAL A 43 7.84 -6.72 11.99
C VAL A 43 7.54 -5.98 10.68
N GLY A 44 6.29 -5.95 10.27
CA GLY A 44 5.84 -5.20 9.09
C GLY A 44 4.35 -5.29 8.91
N TYR A 45 3.80 -4.40 8.06
CA TYR A 45 2.40 -4.44 7.65
C TYR A 45 2.25 -3.87 6.25
N ALA A 46 1.21 -4.32 5.56
CA ALA A 46 0.81 -3.81 4.26
C ALA A 46 -0.70 -3.69 4.20
N TYR A 47 -1.20 -2.68 3.52
CA TYR A 47 -2.62 -2.44 3.37
C TYR A 47 -2.95 -1.80 2.03
N ALA A 48 -4.21 -1.83 1.66
CA ALA A 48 -4.74 -1.09 0.54
C ALA A 48 -5.72 -0.01 1.02
N SER A 49 -5.86 1.04 0.21
CA SER A 49 -6.85 2.09 0.39
C SER A 49 -7.42 2.50 -0.97
N ALA A 50 -8.54 3.21 -0.98
CA ALA A 50 -9.14 3.70 -2.21
C ALA A 50 -8.17 4.63 -2.96
N PHE A 51 -7.90 4.34 -4.25
CA PHE A 51 -7.12 5.26 -5.08
C PHE A 51 -7.78 6.62 -5.19
N LYS A 52 -9.11 6.65 -5.41
CA LYS A 52 -9.97 7.84 -5.38
C LYS A 52 -11.34 7.46 -4.83
N THR A 53 -12.08 8.45 -4.33
CA THR A 53 -13.36 8.22 -3.65
C THR A 53 -14.56 8.02 -4.57
N ARG A 54 -14.46 8.39 -5.86
CA ARG A 54 -15.56 8.23 -6.83
C ARG A 54 -15.74 6.76 -7.22
N ALA A 55 -16.98 6.31 -7.34
CA ALA A 55 -17.34 4.92 -7.64
C ALA A 55 -16.67 4.33 -8.90
N ALA A 56 -16.40 5.15 -9.92
CA ALA A 56 -15.69 4.71 -11.12
C ALA A 56 -14.26 4.18 -10.86
N TYR A 57 -13.67 4.49 -9.69
CA TYR A 57 -12.36 4.01 -9.28
C TYR A 57 -12.41 2.79 -8.34
N SER A 58 -13.56 2.13 -8.21
CA SER A 58 -13.73 1.00 -7.26
C SER A 58 -12.79 -0.19 -7.53
N TRP A 59 -12.24 -0.31 -8.72
CA TRP A 59 -11.30 -1.37 -9.11
C TRP A 59 -9.83 -0.97 -9.04
N SER A 60 -9.54 0.21 -8.50
CA SER A 60 -8.18 0.73 -8.33
C SER A 60 -7.91 1.05 -6.86
N VAL A 61 -6.77 0.62 -6.36
CA VAL A 61 -6.35 0.87 -4.98
C VAL A 61 -4.94 1.44 -4.92
N GLU A 62 -4.67 2.18 -3.87
CA GLU A 62 -3.32 2.53 -3.45
C GLU A 62 -2.84 1.48 -2.45
N THR A 63 -1.62 0.95 -2.65
CA THR A 63 -0.98 -0.01 -1.76
C THR A 63 0.14 0.65 -0.98
N SER A 64 0.23 0.32 0.31
CA SER A 64 1.27 0.82 1.21
C SER A 64 1.90 -0.33 1.97
N ILE A 65 3.21 -0.24 2.22
CA ILE A 65 3.96 -1.24 2.97
C ILE A 65 5.01 -0.58 3.87
N TYR A 66 5.12 -1.11 5.06
CA TYR A 66 6.16 -0.74 6.03
C TYR A 66 6.74 -2.00 6.66
N VAL A 67 8.06 -2.15 6.60
CA VAL A 67 8.79 -3.27 7.20
C VAL A 67 9.87 -2.71 8.12
N SER A 68 10.03 -3.29 9.29
CA SER A 68 11.08 -2.90 10.22
C SER A 68 12.46 -2.97 9.55
N GLN A 69 13.29 -1.95 9.73
CA GLN A 69 14.63 -1.89 9.14
C GLN A 69 15.50 -3.10 9.49
N ALA A 70 15.35 -3.62 10.72
CA ALA A 70 16.06 -4.82 11.18
C ALA A 70 15.64 -6.11 10.42
N CYS A 71 14.53 -6.04 9.69
CA CYS A 71 13.96 -7.17 8.96
C CYS A 71 14.04 -7.00 7.43
N HIS A 72 14.74 -5.97 6.96
CA HIS A 72 14.97 -5.78 5.52
C HIS A 72 15.80 -6.93 4.94
N GLY A 73 15.54 -7.30 3.69
CA GLY A 73 16.24 -8.39 3.00
C GLY A 73 15.80 -9.81 3.37
N LYS A 74 14.91 -9.99 4.37
CA LYS A 74 14.38 -11.30 4.79
C LYS A 74 13.17 -11.80 3.96
N GLY A 75 12.76 -11.09 2.93
CA GLY A 75 11.61 -11.46 2.09
C GLY A 75 10.24 -11.10 2.67
N ILE A 76 10.16 -10.48 3.85
CA ILE A 76 8.92 -10.14 4.54
C ILE A 76 8.04 -9.21 3.68
N GLY A 77 8.64 -8.18 3.09
CA GLY A 77 7.91 -7.26 2.22
C GLY A 77 7.28 -7.95 1.01
N THR A 78 8.02 -8.87 0.40
CA THR A 78 7.51 -9.67 -0.73
C THR A 78 6.36 -10.56 -0.30
N ALA A 79 6.48 -11.25 0.85
CA ALA A 79 5.42 -12.11 1.39
C ALA A 79 4.14 -11.30 1.69
N LEU A 80 4.28 -10.14 2.33
CA LEU A 80 3.17 -9.24 2.61
C LEU A 80 2.46 -8.77 1.33
N TYR A 81 3.21 -8.34 0.32
CA TYR A 81 2.60 -7.87 -0.93
C TYR A 81 1.94 -8.99 -1.73
N LEU A 82 2.52 -10.17 -1.78
CA LEU A 82 1.90 -11.32 -2.46
C LEU A 82 0.58 -11.72 -1.78
N ALA A 83 0.54 -11.73 -0.44
CA ALA A 83 -0.68 -12.00 0.31
C ALA A 83 -1.73 -10.89 0.13
N LEU A 84 -1.30 -9.62 0.13
CA LEU A 84 -2.16 -8.48 -0.14
C LEU A 84 -2.79 -8.56 -1.54
N GLU A 85 -1.98 -8.83 -2.55
CA GLU A 85 -2.43 -9.00 -3.93
C GLU A 85 -3.43 -10.14 -4.09
N ASP A 86 -3.25 -11.26 -3.36
CA ASP A 86 -4.20 -12.37 -3.38
C ASP A 86 -5.57 -11.94 -2.85
N CYS A 87 -5.62 -11.24 -1.71
CA CYS A 87 -6.85 -10.66 -1.19
C CYS A 87 -7.50 -9.71 -2.20
N LEU A 88 -6.71 -8.82 -2.81
CA LEU A 88 -7.20 -7.81 -3.75
C LEU A 88 -7.72 -8.45 -5.06
N ARG A 89 -7.11 -9.53 -5.56
CA ARG A 89 -7.65 -10.30 -6.69
C ARG A 89 -9.03 -10.85 -6.37
N ARG A 90 -9.21 -11.40 -5.18
CA ARG A 90 -10.51 -11.93 -4.72
C ARG A 90 -11.56 -10.82 -4.53
N GLN A 91 -11.14 -9.59 -4.31
CA GLN A 91 -12.03 -8.41 -4.30
C GLN A 91 -12.38 -7.88 -5.70
N ASN A 92 -11.84 -8.47 -6.77
CA ASN A 92 -11.93 -8.03 -8.16
C ASN A 92 -11.21 -6.69 -8.43
N ILE A 93 -10.19 -6.35 -7.65
CA ILE A 93 -9.33 -5.19 -7.93
C ILE A 93 -8.47 -5.47 -9.17
N CYS A 94 -8.43 -4.50 -10.08
CA CYS A 94 -7.67 -4.61 -11.34
C CYS A 94 -6.36 -3.83 -11.32
N ASN A 95 -6.33 -2.68 -10.63
CA ASN A 95 -5.17 -1.78 -10.65
C ASN A 95 -4.63 -1.53 -9.25
N LEU A 96 -3.32 -1.67 -9.13
CA LEU A 96 -2.57 -1.29 -7.93
C LEU A 96 -1.72 -0.07 -8.23
N CYS A 97 -1.75 0.92 -7.34
CA CYS A 97 -0.92 2.11 -7.40
C CYS A 97 -0.09 2.22 -6.12
N ALA A 98 1.14 2.63 -6.24
CA ALA A 98 2.02 2.94 -5.10
C ALA A 98 2.57 4.36 -5.26
N CYS A 99 2.42 5.16 -4.20
CA CYS A 99 2.97 6.50 -4.10
C CYS A 99 4.29 6.45 -3.34
N ILE A 100 5.39 6.84 -3.96
CA ILE A 100 6.74 6.71 -3.41
C ILE A 100 7.43 8.06 -3.43
N THR A 101 7.96 8.50 -2.28
CA THR A 101 8.85 9.68 -2.20
C THR A 101 10.12 9.41 -3.01
N TYR A 102 10.51 10.37 -3.83
CA TYR A 102 11.68 10.24 -4.70
C TYR A 102 12.80 11.21 -4.24
N PRO A 103 14.08 10.78 -4.23
CA PRO A 103 14.57 9.44 -4.59
C PRO A 103 14.36 8.41 -3.44
N ASN A 104 13.95 7.19 -3.81
CA ASN A 104 13.89 6.05 -2.91
C ASN A 104 14.23 4.77 -3.69
N PRO A 105 15.52 4.55 -4.02
CA PRO A 105 15.91 3.45 -4.90
C PRO A 105 15.56 2.07 -4.35
N VAL A 106 15.54 1.91 -3.05
CA VAL A 106 15.18 0.62 -2.39
C VAL A 106 13.71 0.29 -2.62
N SER A 107 12.82 1.26 -2.38
CA SER A 107 11.38 1.07 -2.59
C SER A 107 11.05 0.91 -4.07
N ILE A 108 11.66 1.70 -4.95
CA ILE A 108 11.47 1.61 -6.40
C ILE A 108 11.85 0.21 -6.90
N ALA A 109 13.07 -0.25 -6.60
CA ALA A 109 13.54 -1.56 -7.02
C ALA A 109 12.69 -2.72 -6.45
N PHE A 110 12.18 -2.56 -5.22
CA PHE A 110 11.26 -3.51 -4.62
C PHE A 110 9.95 -3.61 -5.40
N HIS A 111 9.34 -2.49 -5.76
CA HIS A 111 8.10 -2.45 -6.54
C HIS A 111 8.30 -2.94 -7.98
N GLU A 112 9.40 -2.54 -8.64
CA GLU A 112 9.75 -3.04 -9.97
C GLU A 112 9.88 -4.57 -10.01
N LYS A 113 10.53 -5.16 -8.99
CA LYS A 113 10.64 -6.61 -8.85
C LYS A 113 9.29 -7.32 -8.72
N LEU A 114 8.29 -6.64 -8.19
CA LEU A 114 6.91 -7.14 -8.07
C LEU A 114 6.05 -6.81 -9.29
N GLY A 115 6.62 -6.20 -10.33
CA GLY A 115 5.95 -5.91 -11.60
C GLY A 115 5.28 -4.55 -11.69
N TYR A 116 5.56 -3.65 -10.77
CA TYR A 116 5.12 -2.25 -10.89
C TYR A 116 6.00 -1.48 -11.88
N GLN A 117 5.42 -0.47 -12.52
CA GLN A 117 6.10 0.44 -13.44
C GLN A 117 5.85 1.90 -13.03
N THR A 118 6.87 2.74 -13.13
CA THR A 118 6.71 4.18 -12.89
C THR A 118 5.88 4.80 -14.01
N VAL A 119 4.80 5.49 -13.65
CA VAL A 119 3.85 6.12 -14.59
C VAL A 119 3.77 7.63 -14.45
N ALA A 120 4.22 8.20 -13.34
CA ALA A 120 4.26 9.63 -13.14
C ALA A 120 5.37 10.04 -12.18
N HIS A 121 5.93 11.25 -12.40
CA HIS A 121 6.89 11.91 -11.52
C HIS A 121 6.41 13.34 -11.26
N PHE A 122 6.20 13.66 -9.99
CA PHE A 122 5.78 14.99 -9.55
C PHE A 122 6.92 15.66 -8.82
N HIS A 123 7.30 16.84 -9.31
CA HIS A 123 8.41 17.60 -8.74
C HIS A 123 7.95 18.46 -7.58
N SER A 124 8.75 18.49 -6.50
CA SER A 124 8.55 19.34 -5.32
C SER A 124 7.11 19.29 -4.79
N SER A 125 6.52 18.09 -4.73
CA SER A 125 5.11 17.88 -4.38
C SER A 125 4.86 17.74 -2.89
N GLY A 126 5.89 17.43 -2.10
CA GLY A 126 5.81 17.33 -0.64
C GLY A 126 6.92 18.13 0.04
N TYR A 127 6.62 18.77 1.17
CA TYR A 127 7.61 19.47 1.99
C TYR A 127 7.77 18.73 3.31
N LYS A 128 9.01 18.36 3.68
CA LYS A 128 9.30 17.71 4.96
C LYS A 128 10.77 17.86 5.34
N ASN A 129 11.06 17.95 6.64
CA ASN A 129 12.41 18.08 7.20
C ASN A 129 13.22 19.25 6.60
N GLY A 130 12.55 20.35 6.24
CA GLY A 130 13.19 21.53 5.69
C GLY A 130 13.44 21.51 4.17
N GLU A 131 12.98 20.46 3.47
CA GLU A 131 13.24 20.25 2.04
C GLU A 131 11.96 19.91 1.27
N TRP A 132 11.93 20.31 -0.01
CA TRP A 132 10.92 19.85 -0.96
C TRP A 132 11.33 18.49 -1.54
N HIS A 133 10.38 17.58 -1.60
CA HIS A 133 10.58 16.23 -2.13
C HIS A 133 9.72 15.99 -3.36
N ASP A 134 10.30 15.30 -4.32
CA ASP A 134 9.54 14.73 -5.43
C ASP A 134 8.79 13.49 -4.99
N MET A 135 7.79 13.09 -5.78
CA MET A 135 7.02 11.89 -5.59
C MET A 135 6.77 11.22 -6.93
N ILE A 136 6.85 9.89 -6.97
CA ILE A 136 6.46 9.10 -8.13
C ILE A 136 5.23 8.25 -7.84
N TRP A 137 4.45 8.02 -8.88
CA TRP A 137 3.45 6.97 -8.92
C TRP A 137 3.99 5.77 -9.69
N MET A 138 3.84 4.60 -9.10
CA MET A 138 4.06 3.32 -9.76
C MET A 138 2.76 2.57 -9.85
N GLU A 139 2.49 1.87 -10.95
CA GLU A 139 1.27 1.08 -11.14
C GLU A 139 1.58 -0.35 -11.54
N LYS A 140 0.63 -1.25 -11.23
CA LYS A 140 0.61 -2.64 -11.68
C LYS A 140 -0.81 -3.05 -12.03
N GLU A 141 -0.99 -3.65 -13.21
CA GLU A 141 -2.21 -4.37 -13.53
C GLU A 141 -2.22 -5.70 -12.77
N LEU A 142 -3.22 -5.89 -11.91
CA LEU A 142 -3.37 -7.08 -11.08
C LEU A 142 -4.25 -8.14 -11.74
N CYS A 143 -5.32 -7.70 -12.42
CA CYS A 143 -6.26 -8.54 -13.13
C CYS A 143 -6.66 -7.91 -14.46
N PRO A 144 -7.03 -8.71 -15.48
CA PRO A 144 -7.50 -8.18 -16.75
C PRO A 144 -8.75 -7.32 -16.61
N HIS A 145 -8.84 -6.26 -17.41
CA HIS A 145 -10.00 -5.39 -17.48
C HIS A 145 -11.12 -6.04 -18.32
N THR A 146 -12.05 -6.73 -17.67
CA THR A 146 -13.21 -7.33 -18.33
C THR A 146 -14.32 -6.31 -18.61
N LEU A 147 -15.21 -6.60 -19.57
CA LEU A 147 -16.34 -5.75 -19.94
C LEU A 147 -17.65 -6.56 -19.85
N PRO A 148 -18.53 -6.26 -18.90
CA PRO A 148 -18.36 -5.33 -17.76
C PRO A 148 -17.34 -5.85 -16.74
N PRO A 149 -16.79 -4.99 -15.86
CA PRO A 149 -15.93 -5.44 -14.77
C PRO A 149 -16.76 -6.25 -13.75
N ALA A 150 -16.14 -7.25 -13.14
CA ALA A 150 -16.75 -7.97 -12.03
C ALA A 150 -16.99 -7.00 -10.84
N PRO A 151 -18.11 -7.14 -10.08
CA PRO A 151 -18.38 -6.26 -8.95
C PRO A 151 -17.25 -6.27 -7.91
N PHE A 152 -16.93 -5.10 -7.36
CA PHE A 152 -16.04 -5.01 -6.21
C PHE A 152 -16.65 -5.71 -4.99
N ILE A 153 -15.85 -6.51 -4.30
CA ILE A 153 -16.25 -7.23 -3.08
C ILE A 153 -15.49 -6.64 -1.89
N PRO A 154 -16.16 -6.06 -0.89
CA PRO A 154 -15.51 -5.59 0.34
C PRO A 154 -14.77 -6.71 1.08
N PHE A 155 -13.66 -6.39 1.73
CA PHE A 155 -12.81 -7.37 2.41
C PHE A 155 -13.58 -8.25 3.43
N PRO A 156 -14.49 -7.70 4.29
CA PRO A 156 -15.26 -8.52 5.21
C PRO A 156 -16.21 -9.52 4.55
N GLU A 157 -16.55 -9.32 3.28
CA GLU A 157 -17.46 -10.20 2.54
C GLU A 157 -16.73 -11.37 1.86
N LEU A 158 -15.38 -11.33 1.79
CA LEU A 158 -14.59 -12.40 1.16
C LEU A 158 -14.72 -13.76 1.87
N GLU A 159 -14.92 -13.76 3.19
CA GLU A 159 -15.09 -14.99 3.97
C GLU A 159 -16.46 -15.65 3.74
N GLN A 160 -17.44 -14.91 3.21
CA GLN A 160 -18.79 -15.42 2.91
C GLN A 160 -18.88 -16.06 1.52
N VAL A 161 -17.86 -15.92 0.69
CA VAL A 161 -17.80 -16.44 -0.69
C VAL A 161 -17.02 -17.77 -0.78
N LEU A 162 -16.49 -18.23 0.35
CA LEU A 162 -15.85 -19.55 0.51
C LEU A 162 -16.84 -20.57 1.06
#